data_253536aaade0cd0bf8330a5e13d4c983
#
_entry.id   253536aaade0cd0bf8330a5e13d4c983
#
_cell.length_a   1.000
_cell.length_b   1.000
_cell.length_c   1.000
_cell.angle_alpha   90.00
_cell.angle_beta   90.00
_cell.angle_gamma   90.00
#
_symmetry.space_group_name_H-M   'P 1'
#
loop_
_entity.id
_entity.type
_entity.pdbx_description
1 polymer ?
#
loop_
_entity_poly.entity_id
_entity_poly.type
_entity_poly.pdbx_seq_one_letter_code
_entity_poly.pdbx_strand_id
1 'polypeptide(L)'
;MSGMITEINTWEDDKDDVINVEHAINVVQKICNRFHQVARQVRQRHSNRKTIEIEDEYDVQDLLHALLKVDFDDVRAEEWTPSYAGSASRMDFLLKQEQIVIEVKKTRKGLVAKEVGEQLMIDIERYTAHPDCQTLVCFVYDPESRVANPIGIENDLKRKTNNLNVIIIITPK
;
A
#
# COMPACT_ATOMS: atom_id res chain seq x y z
N MET A 1 31.43 -46.53 19.49
CA MET A 1 30.25 -46.00 18.81
C MET A 1 30.23 -44.49 19.00
N SER A 2 30.61 -43.77 17.98
CA SER A 2 30.57 -42.30 18.00
C SER A 2 29.28 -41.84 17.35
N GLY A 3 28.43 -41.20 18.16
CA GLY A 3 27.23 -40.54 17.65
C GLY A 3 27.60 -39.26 16.97
N MET A 4 27.32 -39.14 15.67
CA MET A 4 27.33 -37.86 14.98
C MET A 4 26.12 -37.04 15.42
N ILE A 5 26.39 -35.92 16.07
CA ILE A 5 25.37 -34.86 16.31
C ILE A 5 25.36 -34.02 15.05
N THR A 6 24.25 -34.06 14.33
CA THR A 6 24.00 -33.16 13.19
C THR A 6 23.59 -31.81 13.80
N GLU A 7 24.48 -30.82 13.75
CA GLU A 7 24.12 -29.43 14.01
C GLU A 7 23.21 -28.96 12.88
N ILE A 8 21.97 -28.68 13.22
CA ILE A 8 21.01 -28.02 12.32
C ILE A 8 21.38 -26.55 12.29
N ASN A 9 21.82 -26.08 11.13
CA ASN A 9 22.11 -24.67 10.88
C ASN A 9 20.81 -23.86 10.92
N THR A 10 20.63 -23.07 11.98
CA THR A 10 19.47 -22.16 12.17
C THR A 10 19.67 -20.77 11.52
N TRP A 11 20.59 -20.62 10.59
CA TRP A 11 20.99 -19.31 10.02
C TRP A 11 20.33 -18.96 8.68
N GLU A 12 19.47 -19.82 8.13
CA GLU A 12 18.83 -19.59 6.82
C GLU A 12 17.50 -18.86 6.92
N ASP A 13 16.79 -18.92 8.05
CA ASP A 13 15.44 -18.35 8.18
C ASP A 13 15.42 -16.82 8.21
N ASP A 14 16.42 -16.14 8.77
CA ASP A 14 16.45 -14.67 8.87
C ASP A 14 16.71 -13.95 7.54
N LYS A 15 17.36 -14.60 6.58
CA LYS A 15 17.64 -14.00 5.26
C LYS A 15 16.46 -14.09 4.32
N ASP A 16 15.68 -15.16 4.42
CA ASP A 16 14.51 -15.36 3.56
C ASP A 16 13.39 -14.40 3.95
N ASP A 17 13.21 -14.07 5.24
CA ASP A 17 12.22 -13.11 5.71
C ASP A 17 12.53 -11.67 5.26
N VAL A 18 13.79 -11.25 5.31
CA VAL A 18 14.21 -9.90 4.86
C VAL A 18 14.07 -9.75 3.34
N ILE A 19 14.43 -10.76 2.57
CA ILE A 19 14.27 -10.80 1.11
C ILE A 19 12.77 -10.76 0.74
N ASN A 20 11.92 -11.42 1.51
CA ASN A 20 10.48 -11.47 1.28
C ASN A 20 9.83 -10.09 1.46
N VAL A 21 10.18 -9.32 2.50
CA VAL A 21 9.62 -7.97 2.73
C VAL A 21 10.01 -6.98 1.63
N GLU A 22 11.27 -6.97 1.20
CA GLU A 22 11.71 -6.11 0.09
C GLU A 22 11.03 -6.49 -1.22
N HIS A 23 10.90 -7.78 -1.48
CA HIS A 23 10.15 -8.29 -2.63
C HIS A 23 8.68 -7.86 -2.55
N ALA A 24 8.05 -7.99 -1.39
CA ALA A 24 6.66 -7.57 -1.17
C ALA A 24 6.45 -6.07 -1.44
N ILE A 25 7.37 -5.21 -0.97
CA ILE A 25 7.34 -3.78 -1.25
C ILE A 25 7.42 -3.52 -2.77
N ASN A 26 8.32 -4.20 -3.47
CA ASN A 26 8.47 -4.06 -4.92
C ASN A 26 7.20 -4.51 -5.67
N VAL A 27 6.54 -5.57 -5.22
CA VAL A 27 5.27 -6.04 -5.78
C VAL A 27 4.17 -5.00 -5.58
N VAL A 28 4.01 -4.47 -4.36
CA VAL A 28 3.01 -3.42 -4.08
C VAL A 28 3.26 -2.18 -4.94
N GLN A 29 4.50 -1.72 -5.04
CA GLN A 29 4.86 -0.59 -5.89
C GLN A 29 4.54 -0.85 -7.37
N LYS A 30 4.82 -2.05 -7.86
CA LYS A 30 4.51 -2.45 -9.23
C LYS A 30 2.99 -2.44 -9.49
N ILE A 31 2.20 -2.98 -8.58
CA ILE A 31 0.74 -2.97 -8.66
C ILE A 31 0.23 -1.54 -8.71
N CYS A 32 0.64 -0.69 -7.78
CA CYS A 32 0.22 0.71 -7.72
C CYS A 32 0.62 1.48 -9.00
N ASN A 33 1.84 1.32 -9.47
CA ASN A 33 2.31 2.01 -10.67
C ASN A 33 1.59 1.57 -11.95
N ARG A 34 1.08 0.35 -11.98
CA ARG A 34 0.33 -0.22 -13.12
C ARG A 34 -1.19 -0.14 -12.97
N PHE A 35 -1.66 0.33 -11.85
CA PHE A 35 -3.09 0.36 -11.50
C PHE A 35 -3.95 1.03 -12.59
N HIS A 36 -3.51 2.18 -13.11
CA HIS A 36 -4.26 2.90 -14.15
C HIS A 36 -4.41 2.09 -15.44
N GLN A 37 -3.37 1.38 -15.86
CA GLN A 37 -3.42 0.51 -17.04
C GLN A 37 -4.40 -0.65 -16.83
N VAL A 38 -4.40 -1.25 -15.64
CA VAL A 38 -5.34 -2.33 -15.28
C VAL A 38 -6.78 -1.80 -15.26
N ALA A 39 -7.02 -0.66 -14.61
CA ALA A 39 -8.34 -0.03 -14.56
C ALA A 39 -8.89 0.26 -15.95
N ARG A 40 -8.05 0.75 -16.87
CA ARG A 40 -8.43 0.95 -18.28
C ARG A 40 -8.75 -0.36 -19.00
N GLN A 41 -7.94 -1.40 -18.78
CA GLN A 41 -8.14 -2.69 -19.43
C GLN A 41 -9.44 -3.39 -18.96
N VAL A 42 -9.75 -3.34 -17.68
CA VAL A 42 -10.98 -3.92 -17.12
C VAL A 42 -12.24 -3.29 -17.73
N ARG A 43 -12.19 -2.02 -18.14
CA ARG A 43 -13.30 -1.34 -18.82
C ARG A 43 -13.49 -1.78 -20.26
N GLN A 44 -12.47 -2.35 -20.90
CA GLN A 44 -12.53 -2.82 -22.29
C GLN A 44 -13.13 -4.22 -22.35
N ARG A 45 -14.45 -4.32 -22.30
CA ARG A 45 -15.18 -5.60 -22.31
C ARG A 45 -15.81 -5.89 -23.65
N HIS A 46 -15.89 -7.18 -23.97
CA HIS A 46 -16.66 -7.64 -25.14
C HIS A 46 -18.13 -7.22 -25.03
N SER A 47 -18.67 -6.70 -26.13
CA SER A 47 -20.11 -6.39 -26.26
C SER A 47 -20.62 -5.41 -25.19
N ASN A 48 -19.79 -4.46 -24.80
CA ASN A 48 -20.14 -3.44 -23.79
C ASN A 48 -20.74 -4.01 -22.50
N ARG A 49 -20.26 -5.16 -22.06
CA ARG A 49 -20.70 -5.76 -20.80
C ARG A 49 -20.35 -4.85 -19.63
N LYS A 50 -21.17 -4.93 -18.59
CA LYS A 50 -20.89 -4.20 -17.35
C LYS A 50 -19.53 -4.55 -16.77
N THR A 51 -18.88 -3.57 -16.17
CA THR A 51 -17.55 -3.69 -15.58
C THR A 51 -17.45 -2.77 -14.37
N ILE A 52 -16.35 -2.88 -13.63
CA ILE A 52 -16.01 -1.91 -12.60
C ILE A 52 -15.60 -0.58 -13.25
N GLU A 53 -16.17 0.51 -12.79
CA GLU A 53 -15.76 1.87 -13.09
C GLU A 53 -15.16 2.49 -11.83
N ILE A 54 -14.03 3.20 -11.99
CA ILE A 54 -13.35 3.79 -10.85
C ILE A 54 -13.85 5.23 -10.68
N GLU A 55 -14.91 5.38 -9.94
CA GLU A 55 -15.53 6.67 -9.67
C GLU A 55 -15.01 7.30 -8.38
N ASP A 56 -14.85 6.51 -7.34
CA ASP A 56 -14.42 6.96 -6.02
C ASP A 56 -13.29 6.10 -5.42
N GLU A 57 -12.98 6.37 -4.17
CA GLU A 57 -11.91 5.70 -3.42
C GLU A 57 -12.23 4.22 -3.14
N TYR A 58 -13.51 3.88 -2.93
CA TYR A 58 -13.92 2.50 -2.71
C TYR A 58 -13.73 1.63 -3.95
N ASP A 59 -13.98 2.18 -5.13
CA ASP A 59 -13.73 1.47 -6.39
C ASP A 59 -12.23 1.20 -6.59
N VAL A 60 -11.37 2.15 -6.19
CA VAL A 60 -9.91 1.95 -6.17
C VAL A 60 -9.55 0.81 -5.21
N GLN A 61 -10.11 0.81 -4.01
CA GLN A 61 -9.89 -0.24 -3.01
C GLN A 61 -10.34 -1.61 -3.54
N ASP A 62 -11.51 -1.71 -4.15
CA ASP A 62 -12.03 -2.97 -4.69
C ASP A 62 -11.09 -3.60 -5.74
N LEU A 63 -10.64 -2.81 -6.70
CA LEU A 63 -9.71 -3.29 -7.72
C LEU A 63 -8.33 -3.61 -7.13
N LEU A 64 -7.82 -2.75 -6.24
CA LEU A 64 -6.54 -2.97 -5.58
C LEU A 64 -6.56 -4.24 -4.73
N HIS A 65 -7.64 -4.48 -4.01
CA HIS A 65 -7.82 -5.70 -3.21
C HIS A 65 -7.69 -6.98 -4.07
N ALA A 66 -8.34 -6.99 -5.22
CA ALA A 66 -8.23 -8.11 -6.16
C ALA A 66 -6.79 -8.32 -6.66
N LEU A 67 -6.09 -7.23 -6.98
CA LEU A 67 -4.71 -7.28 -7.44
C LEU A 67 -3.73 -7.76 -6.35
N LEU A 68 -3.93 -7.33 -5.10
CA LEU A 68 -3.10 -7.77 -3.97
C LEU A 68 -3.22 -9.28 -3.71
N LYS A 69 -4.41 -9.85 -3.91
CA LYS A 69 -4.64 -11.31 -3.72
C LYS A 69 -3.89 -12.21 -4.71
N VAL A 70 -3.29 -11.65 -5.76
CA VAL A 70 -2.46 -12.43 -6.70
C VAL A 70 -1.15 -12.88 -6.05
N ASP A 71 -0.56 -12.03 -5.20
CA ASP A 71 0.76 -12.25 -4.63
C ASP A 71 0.78 -12.41 -3.10
N PHE A 72 -0.29 -12.02 -2.40
CA PHE A 72 -0.34 -12.00 -0.94
C PHE A 72 -1.43 -12.92 -0.39
N ASP A 73 -1.06 -13.76 0.57
CA ASP A 73 -1.97 -14.74 1.19
C ASP A 73 -2.86 -14.11 2.28
N ASP A 74 -2.32 -13.23 3.12
CA ASP A 74 -3.04 -12.60 4.23
C ASP A 74 -3.23 -11.10 3.98
N VAL A 75 -4.22 -10.77 3.15
CA VAL A 75 -4.66 -9.40 2.85
C VAL A 75 -5.88 -9.08 3.68
N ARG A 76 -5.75 -8.17 4.66
CA ARG A 76 -6.84 -7.74 5.52
C ARG A 76 -7.31 -6.37 5.11
N ALA A 77 -8.59 -6.27 4.77
CA ALA A 77 -9.25 -5.02 4.44
C ALA A 77 -9.99 -4.48 5.67
N GLU A 78 -10.02 -3.17 5.81
CA GLU A 78 -10.77 -2.45 6.85
C GLU A 78 -10.44 -2.86 8.29
N GLU A 79 -9.21 -3.24 8.56
CA GLU A 79 -8.74 -3.54 9.92
C GLU A 79 -8.75 -2.27 10.79
N TRP A 80 -9.17 -2.44 12.04
CA TRP A 80 -9.16 -1.33 12.98
C TRP A 80 -7.75 -1.03 13.50
N THR A 81 -7.38 0.25 13.46
CA THR A 81 -6.18 0.71 14.14
C THR A 81 -6.43 0.82 15.65
N PRO A 82 -5.42 0.59 16.49
CA PRO A 82 -5.49 0.97 17.89
C PRO A 82 -5.84 2.45 18.04
N SER A 83 -6.60 2.77 19.09
CA SER A 83 -6.96 4.17 19.38
C SER A 83 -5.70 5.00 19.62
N TYR A 84 -5.52 6.05 18.82
CA TYR A 84 -4.50 7.07 19.00
C TYR A 84 -5.17 8.42 19.22
N ALA A 85 -4.79 9.14 20.27
CA ALA A 85 -5.39 10.43 20.64
C ALA A 85 -6.94 10.42 20.71
N GLY A 86 -7.52 9.28 21.16
CA GLY A 86 -8.96 9.10 21.31
C GLY A 86 -9.73 8.81 20.03
N SER A 87 -9.04 8.61 18.90
CA SER A 87 -9.65 8.32 17.61
C SER A 87 -9.16 6.97 17.09
N ALA A 88 -10.08 6.05 16.89
CA ALA A 88 -9.83 4.82 16.14
C ALA A 88 -10.20 5.05 14.67
N SER A 89 -9.40 4.51 13.76
CA SER A 89 -9.69 4.54 12.32
C SER A 89 -9.47 3.17 11.70
N ARG A 90 -10.05 2.95 10.55
CA ARG A 90 -9.80 1.73 9.78
C ARG A 90 -8.60 1.94 8.86
N MET A 91 -7.77 0.91 8.75
CA MET A 91 -6.78 0.78 7.68
C MET A 91 -7.49 0.33 6.42
N ASP A 92 -7.08 0.83 5.25
CA ASP A 92 -7.64 0.31 4.01
C ASP A 92 -7.16 -1.13 3.78
N PHE A 93 -5.85 -1.39 3.86
CA PHE A 93 -5.30 -2.74 3.78
C PHE A 93 -4.14 -2.95 4.74
N LEU A 94 -4.07 -4.16 5.30
CA LEU A 94 -2.93 -4.67 6.04
C LEU A 94 -2.47 -5.99 5.41
N LEU A 95 -1.22 -6.01 4.92
CA LEU A 95 -0.51 -7.23 4.59
C LEU A 95 0.17 -7.71 5.89
N LYS A 96 -0.51 -8.63 6.57
CA LYS A 96 -0.19 -8.94 7.99
C LYS A 96 1.18 -9.59 8.15
N GLN A 97 1.53 -10.50 7.27
CA GLN A 97 2.81 -11.22 7.31
C GLN A 97 3.98 -10.28 7.03
N GLU A 98 3.81 -9.38 6.07
CA GLU A 98 4.83 -8.44 5.61
C GLU A 98 4.88 -7.16 6.45
N GLN A 99 3.87 -6.93 7.31
CA GLN A 99 3.70 -5.71 8.11
C GLN A 99 3.68 -4.43 7.27
N ILE A 100 3.00 -4.52 6.12
CA ILE A 100 2.78 -3.41 5.20
C ILE A 100 1.34 -2.94 5.33
N VAL A 101 1.16 -1.65 5.64
CA VAL A 101 -0.14 -0.99 5.55
C VAL A 101 -0.21 -0.22 4.23
N ILE A 102 -1.36 -0.30 3.57
CA ILE A 102 -1.64 0.45 2.34
C ILE A 102 -2.83 1.34 2.61
N GLU A 103 -2.64 2.65 2.47
CA GLU A 103 -3.70 3.65 2.50
C GLU A 103 -3.98 4.13 1.07
N VAL A 104 -5.23 4.20 0.71
CA VAL A 104 -5.70 4.56 -0.62
C VAL A 104 -6.36 5.93 -0.60
N LYS A 105 -6.06 6.73 -1.60
CA LYS A 105 -6.75 8.00 -1.84
C LYS A 105 -7.03 8.13 -3.33
N LYS A 106 -8.18 8.73 -3.65
CA LYS A 106 -8.49 9.12 -5.02
C LYS A 106 -8.71 10.62 -5.07
N THR A 107 -8.00 11.29 -5.97
CA THR A 107 -8.21 12.72 -6.20
C THR A 107 -9.60 13.01 -6.74
N ARG A 108 -10.15 14.14 -6.34
CA ARG A 108 -11.47 14.63 -6.74
C ARG A 108 -11.49 16.15 -6.65
N LYS A 109 -12.56 16.75 -7.10
CA LYS A 109 -12.78 18.19 -6.89
C LYS A 109 -12.73 18.50 -5.39
N GLY A 110 -11.84 19.40 -5.00
CA GLY A 110 -11.61 19.76 -3.59
C GLY A 110 -10.63 18.85 -2.82
N LEU A 111 -10.15 17.77 -3.45
CA LEU A 111 -9.06 16.94 -2.93
C LEU A 111 -7.93 16.94 -3.97
N VAL A 112 -7.15 18.02 -3.97
CA VAL A 112 -6.03 18.26 -4.88
C VAL A 112 -4.71 18.28 -4.11
N ALA A 113 -3.63 18.74 -4.72
CA ALA A 113 -2.27 18.62 -4.19
C ALA A 113 -2.10 19.01 -2.71
N LYS A 114 -2.67 20.14 -2.27
CA LYS A 114 -2.55 20.61 -0.89
C LYS A 114 -3.26 19.69 0.08
N GLU A 115 -4.50 19.41 -0.18
CA GLU A 115 -5.36 18.56 0.67
C GLU A 115 -4.87 17.12 0.72
N VAL A 116 -4.37 16.60 -0.42
CA VAL A 116 -3.71 15.29 -0.48
C VAL A 116 -2.48 15.27 0.44
N GLY A 117 -1.60 16.26 0.33
CA GLY A 117 -0.41 16.38 1.18
C GLY A 117 -0.75 16.43 2.67
N GLU A 118 -1.75 17.20 3.07
CA GLU A 118 -2.22 17.29 4.46
C GLU A 118 -2.75 15.94 4.98
N GLN A 119 -3.56 15.24 4.19
CA GLN A 119 -4.09 13.93 4.57
C GLN A 119 -2.96 12.88 4.68
N LEU A 120 -2.01 12.89 3.76
CA LEU A 120 -0.86 11.99 3.81
C LEU A 120 -0.01 12.21 5.07
N MET A 121 0.20 13.46 5.48
CA MET A 121 0.92 13.75 6.73
C MET A 121 0.20 13.21 7.96
N ILE A 122 -1.12 13.33 8.01
CA ILE A 122 -1.94 12.77 9.09
C ILE A 122 -1.83 11.25 9.14
N ASP A 123 -1.89 10.58 7.99
CA ASP A 123 -1.76 9.13 7.91
C ASP A 123 -0.37 8.68 8.36
N ILE A 124 0.69 9.35 7.91
CA ILE A 124 2.07 9.04 8.32
C ILE A 124 2.22 9.14 9.84
N GLU A 125 1.69 10.20 10.47
CA GLU A 125 1.74 10.37 11.92
C GLU A 125 0.99 9.26 12.65
N ARG A 126 -0.20 8.91 12.17
CA ARG A 126 -1.02 7.81 12.71
C ARG A 126 -0.28 6.49 12.73
N TYR A 127 0.37 6.14 11.63
CA TYR A 127 1.04 4.85 11.49
C TYR A 127 2.44 4.80 12.10
N THR A 128 3.05 5.92 12.43
CA THR A 128 4.36 5.95 13.12
C THR A 128 4.32 5.22 14.46
N ALA A 129 3.19 5.24 15.15
CA ALA A 129 2.99 4.57 16.43
C ALA A 129 2.31 3.19 16.33
N HIS A 130 1.98 2.73 15.12
CA HIS A 130 1.24 1.47 14.94
C HIS A 130 2.17 0.26 15.00
N PRO A 131 1.89 -0.75 15.89
CA PRO A 131 2.80 -1.88 16.09
C PRO A 131 2.92 -2.82 14.88
N ASP A 132 1.87 -2.93 14.07
CA ASP A 132 1.83 -3.82 12.90
C ASP A 132 2.26 -3.12 11.59
N CYS A 133 2.65 -1.86 11.65
CA CYS A 133 3.07 -1.10 10.49
C CYS A 133 4.57 -0.84 10.52
N GLN A 134 5.33 -1.60 9.77
CA GLN A 134 6.75 -1.32 9.50
C GLN A 134 6.95 -0.57 8.20
N THR A 135 6.06 -0.77 7.23
CA THR A 135 6.03 -0.03 5.98
C THR A 135 4.64 0.51 5.73
N LEU A 136 4.54 1.81 5.49
CA LEU A 136 3.32 2.47 5.05
C LEU A 136 3.45 2.83 3.58
N VAL A 137 2.54 2.32 2.76
CA VAL A 137 2.39 2.71 1.36
C VAL A 137 1.14 3.58 1.24
N CYS A 138 1.32 4.83 0.87
CA CYS A 138 0.22 5.72 0.56
C CYS A 138 0.03 5.74 -0.97
N PHE A 139 -1.06 5.17 -1.43
CA PHE A 139 -1.40 5.11 -2.84
C PHE A 139 -2.45 6.16 -3.19
N VAL A 140 -2.05 7.12 -4.02
CA VAL A 140 -2.93 8.19 -4.53
C VAL A 140 -3.22 7.94 -6.00
N TYR A 141 -4.48 7.67 -6.32
CA TYR A 141 -4.94 7.51 -7.69
C TYR A 141 -5.44 8.86 -8.23
N ASP A 142 -4.72 9.39 -9.22
CA ASP A 142 -4.96 10.71 -9.81
C ASP A 142 -5.17 10.64 -11.33
N PRO A 143 -6.27 10.00 -11.80
CA PRO A 143 -6.50 9.76 -13.22
C PRO A 143 -6.72 11.04 -14.03
N GLU A 144 -7.09 12.14 -13.38
CA GLU A 144 -7.39 13.41 -14.01
C GLU A 144 -6.26 14.45 -13.85
N SER A 145 -5.08 14.01 -13.37
CA SER A 145 -3.89 14.85 -13.20
C SER A 145 -4.14 16.14 -12.39
N ARG A 146 -4.88 15.99 -11.27
CA ARG A 146 -5.19 17.12 -10.37
C ARG A 146 -4.01 17.53 -9.48
N VAL A 147 -3.04 16.62 -9.29
CA VAL A 147 -1.80 16.89 -8.58
C VAL A 147 -0.77 17.42 -9.57
N ALA A 148 -0.43 18.70 -9.49
CA ALA A 148 0.45 19.36 -10.46
C ALA A 148 1.90 18.83 -10.41
N ASN A 149 2.41 18.45 -9.25
CA ASN A 149 3.77 17.94 -9.05
C ASN A 149 3.76 16.66 -8.20
N PRO A 150 3.35 15.51 -8.74
CA PRO A 150 3.29 14.27 -7.98
C PRO A 150 4.66 13.82 -7.49
N ILE A 151 5.70 13.94 -8.31
CA ILE A 151 7.08 13.56 -7.93
C ILE A 151 7.58 14.41 -6.75
N GLY A 152 7.25 15.69 -6.70
CA GLY A 152 7.59 16.56 -5.59
C GLY A 152 6.98 16.06 -4.28
N ILE A 153 5.68 15.78 -4.26
CA ILE A 153 4.99 15.25 -3.07
C ILE A 153 5.57 13.89 -2.64
N GLU A 154 5.79 12.99 -3.59
CA GLU A 154 6.41 11.69 -3.31
C GLU A 154 7.78 11.83 -2.64
N ASN A 155 8.62 12.73 -3.15
CA ASN A 155 9.96 12.95 -2.61
C ASN A 155 9.96 13.66 -1.26
N ASP A 156 9.07 14.60 -1.06
CA ASP A 156 8.99 15.39 0.18
C ASP A 156 8.48 14.55 1.36
N LEU A 157 7.58 13.61 1.10
CA LEU A 157 6.92 12.83 2.15
C LEU A 157 7.52 11.43 2.36
N LYS A 158 8.24 10.88 1.39
CA LYS A 158 8.91 9.59 1.59
C LYS A 158 9.95 9.72 2.72
N ARG A 159 10.00 8.73 3.59
CA ARG A 159 10.99 8.67 4.65
C ARG A 159 11.30 7.23 5.03
N LYS A 160 12.49 7.00 5.53
CA LYS A 160 12.87 5.72 6.13
C LYS A 160 13.54 6.01 7.47
N THR A 161 12.88 5.61 8.54
CA THR A 161 13.39 5.66 9.90
C THR A 161 13.54 4.25 10.45
N ASN A 162 14.09 4.10 11.65
CA ASN A 162 14.19 2.80 12.30
C ASN A 162 12.82 2.18 12.60
N ASN A 163 11.75 3.01 12.67
CA ASN A 163 10.43 2.58 13.10
C ASN A 163 9.42 2.51 11.97
N LEU A 164 9.62 3.23 10.86
CA LEU A 164 8.67 3.28 9.77
C LEU A 164 9.35 3.61 8.44
N ASN A 165 9.06 2.80 7.43
CA ASN A 165 9.36 3.10 6.04
C ASN A 165 8.10 3.64 5.36
N VAL A 166 8.15 4.86 4.83
CA VAL A 166 7.02 5.53 4.17
C VAL A 166 7.30 5.65 2.68
N ILE A 167 6.39 5.14 1.88
CA ILE A 167 6.42 5.16 0.42
C ILE A 167 5.14 5.85 -0.07
N ILE A 168 5.29 6.88 -0.88
CA ILE A 168 4.17 7.57 -1.51
C ILE A 168 4.18 7.26 -3.00
N ILE A 169 3.05 6.86 -3.54
CA ILE A 169 2.88 6.56 -4.96
C ILE A 169 1.68 7.32 -5.47
N ILE A 170 1.90 8.24 -6.40
CA ILE A 170 0.86 9.00 -7.08
C ILE A 170 0.86 8.60 -8.54
N THR A 171 -0.24 8.07 -9.03
CA THR A 171 -0.33 7.56 -10.39
C THR A 171 -1.71 7.84 -11.01
N PRO A 172 -1.81 7.91 -12.36
CA PRO A 172 -0.73 7.98 -13.35
C PRO A 172 0.08 9.27 -13.27
N LYS A 173 1.26 9.27 -13.93
CA LYS A 173 2.13 10.45 -14.09
C LYS A 173 2.19 10.83 -15.56
#